data_05c08c9cbe5eb845760b38564a4dc8a1
#
_entry.id   05c08c9cbe5eb845760b38564a4dc8a1
#
_cell.length_a   1.000
_cell.length_b   1.000
_cell.length_c   1.000
_cell.angle_alpha   90.00
_cell.angle_beta   90.00
_cell.angle_gamma   90.00
#
_symmetry.space_group_name_H-M   'P 1'
#
loop_
_entity.id
_entity.type
_entity.pdbx_description
1 polymer ?
#
loop_
_entity_poly.entity_id
_entity_poly.type
_entity_poly.pdbx_seq_one_letter_code
_entity_poly.pdbx_strand_id
1 'polypeptide(L)'
;GGDQAVVRNQVDFAFYGGRTKATEKRTKVKSRVMANAFRELIADAGEVYIMGHSFADMDAVGAAAGICCAARKRGKQARIVIDREHTAAETLIARLDALPEYSGVFLTPAEAFLQMRADTLLVVVDTNRPDMVENPQLLESCNRVAVIDHHRRAATYIENAAFNFHEPYASSASELVTELLQYLVEPTDLLREEAGALLAGIVLDTKHFTQRTG
;
A
#
# COMPACT_ATOMS: atom_id res chain seq x y z
N GLY A 1 6.27 -22.68 20.63
CA GLY A 1 5.32 -22.09 21.50
C GLY A 1 3.93 -22.11 20.92
N GLY A 2 2.98 -22.72 21.62
CA GLY A 2 1.71 -23.15 21.08
C GLY A 2 0.51 -22.24 21.33
N ASP A 3 0.65 -20.91 21.29
CA ASP A 3 -0.47 -20.02 21.68
C ASP A 3 -0.91 -19.05 20.57
N GLN A 4 -0.73 -19.42 19.30
CA GLN A 4 -1.20 -18.60 18.19
C GLN A 4 -2.23 -19.36 17.36
N ALA A 5 -3.40 -18.75 17.14
CA ALA A 5 -4.42 -19.23 16.23
C ALA A 5 -4.61 -18.21 15.09
N VAL A 6 -4.65 -18.73 13.85
CA VAL A 6 -5.02 -17.97 12.67
C VAL A 6 -6.42 -18.38 12.26
N VAL A 7 -7.36 -17.46 12.28
CA VAL A 7 -8.73 -17.68 11.78
C VAL A 7 -8.88 -16.98 10.45
N ARG A 8 -9.18 -17.74 9.40
CA ARG A 8 -9.52 -17.25 8.08
C ARG A 8 -11.03 -17.09 7.99
N ASN A 9 -11.50 -15.86 7.88
CA ASN A 9 -12.84 -15.55 7.39
C ASN A 9 -12.76 -15.32 5.88
N GLN A 10 -13.89 -15.35 5.17
CA GLN A 10 -13.92 -15.20 3.71
C GLN A 10 -13.28 -13.89 3.19
N VAL A 11 -12.99 -12.95 4.06
CA VAL A 11 -12.55 -11.58 3.73
C VAL A 11 -11.30 -11.14 4.52
N ASP A 12 -10.93 -11.80 5.65
CA ASP A 12 -9.82 -11.34 6.49
C ASP A 12 -9.12 -12.49 7.23
N PHE A 13 -7.84 -12.26 7.60
CA PHE A 13 -7.07 -13.12 8.48
C PHE A 13 -6.97 -12.47 9.87
N ALA A 14 -7.62 -13.04 10.87
CA ALA A 14 -7.47 -12.60 12.24
C ALA A 14 -6.46 -13.49 13.01
N PHE A 15 -5.49 -12.85 13.65
CA PHE A 15 -4.48 -13.52 14.47
C PHE A 15 -4.82 -13.33 15.94
N TYR A 16 -4.92 -14.43 16.69
CA TYR A 16 -5.19 -14.43 18.13
C TYR A 16 -4.06 -15.12 18.87
N GLY A 17 -3.58 -14.52 19.96
CA GLY A 17 -2.67 -15.13 20.93
C GLY A 17 -1.46 -14.29 21.31
N GLY A 18 -0.99 -14.47 22.55
CA GLY A 18 0.21 -13.89 23.12
C GLY A 18 -0.05 -12.94 24.29
N ARG A 19 0.11 -13.46 25.52
CA ARG A 19 -0.06 -12.73 26.81
C ARG A 19 1.16 -11.92 27.25
N THR A 20 2.10 -11.62 26.38
CA THR A 20 3.21 -10.74 26.73
C THR A 20 3.01 -9.39 26.08
N LYS A 21 3.13 -8.31 26.86
CA LYS A 21 3.25 -6.91 26.42
C LYS A 21 4.58 -6.65 25.65
N ALA A 22 5.06 -7.65 24.92
CA ALA A 22 6.07 -7.47 23.91
C ALA A 22 5.34 -6.97 22.66
N THR A 23 5.74 -5.80 22.15
CA THR A 23 5.49 -5.40 20.77
C THR A 23 5.40 -6.68 19.92
N GLU A 24 4.21 -6.93 19.33
CA GLU A 24 4.07 -8.06 18.42
C GLU A 24 5.10 -7.88 17.32
N LYS A 25 6.23 -8.54 17.48
CA LYS A 25 7.20 -8.63 16.40
C LYS A 25 6.46 -9.29 15.25
N ARG A 26 6.26 -8.55 14.17
CA ARG A 26 5.72 -9.11 12.93
C ARG A 26 6.51 -10.36 12.63
N THR A 27 5.85 -11.50 12.64
CA THR A 27 6.54 -12.72 12.29
C THR A 27 6.71 -12.71 10.77
N LYS A 28 7.88 -13.09 10.29
CA LYS A 28 8.14 -13.34 8.85
C LYS A 28 7.05 -14.21 8.21
N VAL A 29 6.40 -15.04 9.00
CA VAL A 29 5.27 -15.89 8.59
C VAL A 29 4.05 -15.03 8.21
N LYS A 30 3.71 -14.02 9.01
CA LYS A 30 2.56 -13.13 8.73
C LYS A 30 2.79 -12.37 7.43
N SER A 31 3.94 -11.70 7.28
CA SER A 31 4.26 -10.94 6.07
C SER A 31 4.27 -11.84 4.82
N ARG A 32 4.77 -13.08 4.93
CA ARG A 32 4.73 -14.05 3.82
C ARG A 32 3.32 -14.47 3.44
N VAL A 33 2.44 -14.71 4.43
CA VAL A 33 1.04 -15.08 4.19
C VAL A 33 0.31 -13.90 3.53
N MET A 34 0.49 -12.70 4.04
CA MET A 34 -0.10 -11.49 3.47
C MET A 34 0.41 -11.23 2.05
N ALA A 35 1.72 -11.38 1.80
CA ALA A 35 2.28 -11.25 0.47
C ALA A 35 1.70 -12.27 -0.52
N ASN A 36 1.49 -13.51 -0.11
CA ASN A 36 0.86 -14.52 -0.98
C ASN A 36 -0.60 -14.14 -1.31
N ALA A 37 -1.39 -13.72 -0.33
CA ALA A 37 -2.77 -13.28 -0.56
C ALA A 37 -2.80 -12.05 -1.50
N PHE A 38 -1.91 -11.09 -1.30
CA PHE A 38 -1.81 -9.91 -2.15
C PHE A 38 -1.35 -10.23 -3.58
N ARG A 39 -0.45 -11.22 -3.72
CA ARG A 39 -0.01 -11.74 -5.03
C ARG A 39 -1.18 -12.24 -5.86
N GLU A 40 -2.03 -13.08 -5.26
CA GLU A 40 -3.23 -13.62 -5.93
C GLU A 40 -4.18 -12.50 -6.32
N LEU A 41 -4.39 -11.53 -5.42
CA LEU A 41 -5.28 -10.40 -5.68
C LEU A 41 -4.82 -9.56 -6.88
N ILE A 42 -3.50 -9.27 -6.98
CA ILE A 42 -2.92 -8.58 -8.14
C ILE A 42 -3.05 -9.46 -9.40
N ALA A 43 -2.78 -10.75 -9.31
CA ALA A 43 -2.83 -11.66 -10.46
C ALA A 43 -4.24 -11.73 -11.08
N ASP A 44 -5.27 -11.69 -10.24
CA ASP A 44 -6.69 -11.74 -10.66
C ASP A 44 -7.24 -10.39 -11.16
N ALA A 45 -6.51 -9.29 -10.93
CA ALA A 45 -6.93 -7.96 -11.39
C ALA A 45 -6.67 -7.77 -12.88
N GLY A 46 -7.51 -6.97 -13.55
CA GLY A 46 -7.24 -6.50 -14.91
C GLY A 46 -6.19 -5.40 -14.92
N GLU A 47 -6.26 -4.51 -13.95
CA GLU A 47 -5.30 -3.43 -13.69
C GLU A 47 -5.29 -3.07 -12.20
N VAL A 48 -4.28 -2.32 -11.78
CA VAL A 48 -4.09 -1.93 -10.37
C VAL A 48 -4.07 -0.41 -10.26
N TYR A 49 -5.01 0.15 -9.53
CA TYR A 49 -4.98 1.56 -9.14
C TYR A 49 -4.47 1.67 -7.71
N ILE A 50 -3.65 2.67 -7.45
CA ILE A 50 -3.10 2.94 -6.12
C ILE A 50 -3.40 4.38 -5.76
N MET A 51 -3.97 4.62 -4.58
CA MET A 51 -4.16 5.96 -4.05
C MET A 51 -3.81 6.00 -2.56
N GLY A 52 -3.27 7.14 -2.12
CA GLY A 52 -3.05 7.45 -0.72
C GLY A 52 -4.17 8.29 -0.12
N HIS A 53 -3.82 9.02 0.94
CA HIS A 53 -4.66 10.06 1.49
C HIS A 53 -4.61 11.33 0.61
N SER A 54 -5.63 12.19 0.72
CA SER A 54 -5.61 13.53 0.17
C SER A 54 -4.41 14.32 0.74
N PHE A 55 -3.78 15.16 -0.08
CA PHE A 55 -2.48 15.80 0.25
C PHE A 55 -1.35 14.77 0.47
N ALA A 56 -1.28 13.77 -0.40
CA ALA A 56 -0.31 12.67 -0.31
C ALA A 56 1.11 13.17 -0.02
N ASP A 57 1.79 12.49 0.87
CA ASP A 57 3.17 12.74 1.24
C ASP A 57 4.14 11.70 0.68
N MET A 58 5.39 11.72 1.14
CA MET A 58 6.42 10.79 0.64
C MET A 58 6.16 9.34 1.06
N ASP A 59 5.42 9.10 2.16
CA ASP A 59 5.10 7.72 2.57
C ASP A 59 4.02 7.13 1.67
N ALA A 60 2.94 7.87 1.40
CA ALA A 60 1.91 7.45 0.47
C ALA A 60 2.47 7.19 -0.94
N VAL A 61 3.32 8.10 -1.46
CA VAL A 61 3.93 7.96 -2.80
C VAL A 61 4.97 6.85 -2.83
N GLY A 62 5.78 6.69 -1.79
CA GLY A 62 6.75 5.61 -1.66
C GLY A 62 6.09 4.23 -1.63
N ALA A 63 5.05 4.07 -0.81
CA ALA A 63 4.24 2.86 -0.77
C ALA A 63 3.61 2.57 -2.14
N ALA A 64 3.04 3.58 -2.81
CA ALA A 64 2.46 3.43 -4.14
C ALA A 64 3.49 2.96 -5.19
N ALA A 65 4.71 3.52 -5.17
CA ALA A 65 5.78 3.10 -6.07
C ALA A 65 6.17 1.61 -5.87
N GLY A 66 6.24 1.16 -4.62
CA GLY A 66 6.48 -0.26 -4.33
C GLY A 66 5.37 -1.18 -4.85
N ILE A 67 4.11 -0.77 -4.77
CA ILE A 67 2.99 -1.52 -5.35
C ILE A 67 3.05 -1.54 -6.89
N CYS A 68 3.47 -0.43 -7.53
CA CYS A 68 3.73 -0.40 -8.97
C CYS A 68 4.77 -1.45 -9.39
N CYS A 69 5.88 -1.58 -8.64
CA CYS A 69 6.86 -2.64 -8.86
C CYS A 69 6.22 -4.04 -8.80
N ALA A 70 5.43 -4.31 -7.75
CA ALA A 70 4.77 -5.60 -7.57
C ALA A 70 3.77 -5.92 -8.69
N ALA A 71 3.03 -4.93 -9.18
CA ALA A 71 2.10 -5.06 -10.30
C ALA A 71 2.85 -5.29 -11.63
N ARG A 72 3.88 -4.50 -11.92
CA ARG A 72 4.73 -4.61 -13.11
C ARG A 72 5.38 -5.99 -13.21
N LYS A 73 5.91 -6.54 -12.10
CA LYS A 73 6.46 -7.90 -12.05
C LYS A 73 5.47 -8.97 -12.51
N ARG A 74 4.17 -8.71 -12.39
CA ARG A 74 3.08 -9.60 -12.81
C ARG A 74 2.48 -9.24 -14.16
N GLY A 75 3.10 -8.34 -14.89
CA GLY A 75 2.60 -7.87 -16.19
C GLY A 75 1.28 -7.09 -16.08
N LYS A 76 0.96 -6.56 -14.88
CA LYS A 76 -0.23 -5.75 -14.67
C LYS A 76 0.09 -4.27 -14.84
N GLN A 77 -0.82 -3.56 -15.49
CA GLN A 77 -0.76 -2.11 -15.56
C GLN A 77 -1.08 -1.53 -14.19
N ALA A 78 -0.22 -0.65 -13.71
CA ALA A 78 -0.43 0.09 -12.47
C ALA A 78 -0.65 1.57 -12.75
N ARG A 79 -1.51 2.21 -11.97
CA ARG A 79 -1.80 3.64 -12.02
C ARG A 79 -1.79 4.21 -10.61
N ILE A 80 -1.11 5.33 -10.42
CA ILE A 80 -1.12 6.09 -9.16
C ILE A 80 -2.08 7.26 -9.33
N VAL A 81 -3.11 7.28 -8.49
CA VAL A 81 -4.13 8.33 -8.48
C VAL A 81 -3.71 9.40 -7.49
N ILE A 82 -3.43 10.60 -7.96
CA ILE A 82 -2.91 11.68 -7.14
C ILE A 82 -3.21 13.06 -7.74
N ASP A 83 -3.56 14.01 -6.87
CA ASP A 83 -3.61 15.42 -7.23
C ASP A 83 -2.22 16.05 -7.02
N ARG A 84 -1.52 16.29 -8.13
CA ARG A 84 -0.15 16.82 -8.12
C ARG A 84 -0.09 18.30 -7.67
N GLU A 85 -1.20 19.03 -7.70
CA GLU A 85 -1.24 20.42 -7.24
C GLU A 85 -1.29 20.50 -5.70
N HIS A 86 -1.73 19.41 -5.06
CA HIS A 86 -1.97 19.36 -3.62
C HIS A 86 -1.20 18.21 -2.93
N THR A 87 0.06 17.97 -3.32
CA THR A 87 0.91 16.94 -2.70
C THR A 87 2.19 17.53 -2.11
N ALA A 88 2.65 16.97 -1.01
CA ALA A 88 3.97 17.30 -0.45
C ALA A 88 5.12 16.51 -1.13
N ALA A 89 4.81 15.58 -2.03
CA ALA A 89 5.76 14.65 -2.64
C ALA A 89 6.11 14.95 -4.10
N GLU A 90 5.81 16.16 -4.63
CA GLU A 90 5.99 16.49 -6.05
C GLU A 90 7.41 16.21 -6.57
N THR A 91 8.44 16.50 -5.78
CA THR A 91 9.83 16.22 -6.18
C THR A 91 10.08 14.71 -6.37
N LEU A 92 9.44 13.88 -5.58
CA LEU A 92 9.54 12.41 -5.68
C LEU A 92 8.77 11.91 -6.89
N ILE A 93 7.55 12.44 -7.11
CA ILE A 93 6.72 12.15 -8.26
C ILE A 93 7.43 12.48 -9.56
N ALA A 94 8.05 13.67 -9.66
CA ALA A 94 8.79 14.09 -10.84
C ALA A 94 9.97 13.16 -11.18
N ARG A 95 10.64 12.60 -10.16
CA ARG A 95 11.72 11.61 -10.37
C ARG A 95 11.19 10.28 -10.91
N LEU A 96 10.08 9.81 -10.40
CA LEU A 96 9.43 8.59 -10.88
C LEU A 96 8.89 8.79 -12.30
N ASP A 97 8.18 9.89 -12.55
CA ASP A 97 7.56 10.23 -13.83
C ASP A 97 8.57 10.38 -14.98
N ALA A 98 9.83 10.68 -14.65
CA ALA A 98 10.92 10.73 -15.62
C ALA A 98 11.38 9.34 -16.13
N LEU A 99 10.93 8.25 -15.50
CA LEU A 99 11.29 6.89 -15.90
C LEU A 99 10.36 6.38 -17.00
N PRO A 100 10.89 5.64 -18.00
CA PRO A 100 10.06 5.02 -19.03
C PRO A 100 8.97 4.10 -18.47
N GLU A 101 9.25 3.40 -17.38
CA GLU A 101 8.34 2.48 -16.70
C GLU A 101 7.14 3.20 -16.05
N TYR A 102 7.27 4.51 -15.82
CA TYR A 102 6.23 5.36 -15.24
C TYR A 102 5.47 6.19 -16.28
N SER A 103 5.73 5.99 -17.58
CA SER A 103 4.99 6.68 -18.63
C SER A 103 3.48 6.42 -18.51
N GLY A 104 2.72 7.48 -18.21
CA GLY A 104 1.27 7.43 -18.02
C GLY A 104 0.82 6.67 -16.76
N VAL A 105 1.68 6.46 -15.77
CA VAL A 105 1.32 5.82 -14.50
C VAL A 105 0.53 6.78 -13.60
N PHE A 106 0.85 8.07 -13.59
CA PHE A 106 0.17 9.06 -12.77
C PHE A 106 -1.12 9.52 -13.44
N LEU A 107 -2.24 9.42 -12.72
CA LEU A 107 -3.55 9.90 -13.14
C LEU A 107 -4.09 10.91 -12.12
N THR A 108 -4.76 11.92 -12.61
CA THR A 108 -5.61 12.75 -11.76
C THR A 108 -6.80 11.95 -11.21
N PRO A 109 -7.40 12.36 -10.07
CA PRO A 109 -8.60 11.71 -9.53
C PRO A 109 -9.75 11.61 -10.56
N ALA A 110 -9.92 12.63 -11.40
CA ALA A 110 -10.96 12.67 -12.43
C ALA A 110 -10.68 11.66 -13.57
N GLU A 111 -9.44 11.61 -14.07
CA GLU A 111 -9.04 10.64 -15.09
C GLU A 111 -9.19 9.21 -14.60
N ALA A 112 -8.74 8.94 -13.36
CA ALA A 112 -8.86 7.63 -12.75
C ALA A 112 -10.32 7.17 -12.65
N PHE A 113 -11.21 8.04 -12.21
CA PHE A 113 -12.63 7.72 -12.11
C PHE A 113 -13.27 7.42 -13.48
N LEU A 114 -12.89 8.15 -14.53
CA LEU A 114 -13.40 7.95 -15.88
C LEU A 114 -12.85 6.68 -16.56
N GLN A 115 -11.62 6.27 -16.22
CA GLN A 115 -10.93 5.16 -16.87
C GLN A 115 -11.06 3.85 -16.11
N MET A 116 -11.51 3.87 -14.85
CA MET A 116 -11.64 2.69 -14.00
C MET A 116 -12.54 1.63 -14.64
N ARG A 117 -12.09 0.37 -14.56
CA ARG A 117 -12.82 -0.79 -15.09
C ARG A 117 -13.41 -1.62 -13.96
N ALA A 118 -14.36 -2.50 -14.31
CA ALA A 118 -15.01 -3.39 -13.34
C ALA A 118 -14.04 -4.41 -12.69
N ASP A 119 -12.93 -4.72 -13.36
CA ASP A 119 -11.89 -5.65 -12.90
C ASP A 119 -10.65 -4.92 -12.29
N THR A 120 -10.76 -3.62 -12.06
CA THR A 120 -9.72 -2.83 -11.38
C THR A 120 -9.60 -3.23 -9.92
N LEU A 121 -8.37 -3.45 -9.46
CA LEU A 121 -8.02 -3.53 -8.04
C LEU A 121 -7.59 -2.15 -7.56
N LEU A 122 -8.28 -1.60 -6.58
CA LEU A 122 -7.89 -0.36 -5.91
C LEU A 122 -7.08 -0.68 -4.65
N VAL A 123 -5.83 -0.25 -4.60
CA VAL A 123 -4.98 -0.36 -3.42
C VAL A 123 -4.91 0.99 -2.72
N VAL A 124 -5.46 1.07 -1.53
CA VAL A 124 -5.38 2.25 -0.66
C VAL A 124 -4.16 2.10 0.23
N VAL A 125 -3.26 3.06 0.21
CA VAL A 125 -2.03 3.07 0.99
C VAL A 125 -2.01 4.27 1.95
N ASP A 126 -1.40 4.08 3.10
CA ASP A 126 -1.12 5.13 4.09
C ASP A 126 -2.37 5.85 4.64
N THR A 127 -3.50 5.20 4.53
CA THR A 127 -4.75 5.59 5.22
C THR A 127 -5.72 4.42 5.27
N ASN A 128 -6.54 4.36 6.32
CA ASN A 128 -7.67 3.44 6.41
C ASN A 128 -9.02 4.19 6.45
N ARG A 129 -9.00 5.51 6.32
CA ARG A 129 -10.19 6.37 6.45
C ARG A 129 -10.79 6.69 5.08
N PRO A 130 -12.06 6.33 4.83
CA PRO A 130 -12.72 6.58 3.54
C PRO A 130 -12.90 8.08 3.22
N ASP A 131 -12.97 8.93 4.24
CA ASP A 131 -13.07 10.39 4.11
C ASP A 131 -11.73 11.10 3.89
N MET A 132 -10.62 10.38 4.00
CA MET A 132 -9.27 10.92 3.84
C MET A 132 -8.57 10.47 2.55
N VAL A 133 -9.13 9.51 1.82
CA VAL A 133 -8.51 9.03 0.57
C VAL A 133 -8.49 10.13 -0.49
N GLU A 134 -7.58 9.99 -1.45
CA GLU A 134 -7.43 10.95 -2.56
C GLU A 134 -8.74 11.14 -3.35
N ASN A 135 -9.51 10.07 -3.58
CA ASN A 135 -10.79 10.13 -4.26
C ASN A 135 -11.82 9.19 -3.62
N PRO A 136 -12.72 9.71 -2.75
CA PRO A 136 -13.78 8.91 -2.13
C PRO A 136 -14.74 8.27 -3.13
N GLN A 137 -15.06 8.94 -4.25
CA GLN A 137 -15.98 8.40 -5.27
C GLN A 137 -15.36 7.18 -5.98
N LEU A 138 -14.05 7.21 -6.23
CA LEU A 138 -13.32 6.08 -6.78
C LEU A 138 -13.37 4.89 -5.82
N LEU A 139 -13.17 5.13 -4.51
CA LEU A 139 -13.27 4.10 -3.48
C LEU A 139 -14.67 3.45 -3.45
N GLU A 140 -15.72 4.26 -3.44
CA GLU A 140 -17.11 3.79 -3.40
C GLU A 140 -17.51 2.99 -4.65
N SER A 141 -16.93 3.33 -5.79
CA SER A 141 -17.26 2.71 -7.08
C SER A 141 -16.45 1.46 -7.38
N CYS A 142 -15.37 1.20 -6.64
CA CYS A 142 -14.50 0.06 -6.89
C CYS A 142 -14.99 -1.20 -6.20
N ASN A 143 -15.10 -2.30 -6.97
CA ASN A 143 -15.58 -3.59 -6.45
C ASN A 143 -14.56 -4.36 -5.63
N ARG A 144 -13.26 -4.07 -5.82
CA ARG A 144 -12.16 -4.76 -5.14
C ARG A 144 -11.19 -3.74 -4.54
N VAL A 145 -11.13 -3.70 -3.24
CA VAL A 145 -10.27 -2.78 -2.48
C VAL A 145 -9.28 -3.56 -1.64
N ALA A 146 -8.03 -3.13 -1.66
CA ALA A 146 -6.97 -3.56 -0.74
C ALA A 146 -6.54 -2.35 0.10
N VAL A 147 -6.23 -2.56 1.38
CA VAL A 147 -5.74 -1.51 2.28
C VAL A 147 -4.39 -1.93 2.87
N ILE A 148 -3.40 -1.04 2.81
CA ILE A 148 -2.09 -1.18 3.45
C ILE A 148 -1.83 0.08 4.24
N ASP A 149 -1.91 -0.01 5.58
CA ASP A 149 -1.87 1.17 6.44
C ASP A 149 -1.27 0.87 7.81
N HIS A 150 -0.59 1.87 8.37
CA HIS A 150 0.03 1.80 9.68
C HIS A 150 -0.61 2.72 10.73
N HIS A 151 -1.57 3.54 10.33
CA HIS A 151 -2.29 4.42 11.24
C HIS A 151 -3.21 3.65 12.19
N ARG A 152 -3.48 4.19 13.36
CA ARG A 152 -4.51 3.62 14.23
C ARG A 152 -5.87 3.70 13.55
N ARG A 153 -6.66 2.63 13.68
CA ARG A 153 -8.02 2.64 13.15
C ARG A 153 -8.84 3.78 13.77
N ALA A 154 -9.45 4.57 12.90
CA ALA A 154 -10.44 5.56 13.28
C ALA A 154 -11.79 4.89 13.59
N ALA A 155 -12.75 5.65 14.10
CA ALA A 155 -14.13 5.16 14.30
C ALA A 155 -14.78 4.76 12.97
N THR A 156 -14.45 5.48 11.88
CA THR A 156 -14.85 5.15 10.50
C THR A 156 -13.62 4.71 9.73
N TYR A 157 -13.64 3.51 9.18
CA TYR A 157 -12.55 2.94 8.38
C TYR A 157 -13.10 2.11 7.22
N ILE A 158 -12.26 1.74 6.25
CA ILE A 158 -12.62 0.92 5.10
C ILE A 158 -12.85 -0.53 5.58
N GLU A 159 -14.12 -0.93 5.75
CA GLU A 159 -14.50 -2.20 6.39
C GLU A 159 -14.45 -3.39 5.43
N ASN A 160 -14.85 -3.21 4.17
CA ASN A 160 -15.08 -4.28 3.20
C ASN A 160 -13.91 -4.49 2.24
N ALA A 161 -12.67 -4.27 2.69
CA ALA A 161 -11.51 -4.52 1.87
C ALA A 161 -11.29 -6.03 1.66
N ALA A 162 -11.06 -6.43 0.39
CA ALA A 162 -10.71 -7.81 0.03
C ALA A 162 -9.33 -8.22 0.60
N PHE A 163 -8.49 -7.24 0.89
CA PHE A 163 -7.19 -7.42 1.53
C PHE A 163 -6.97 -6.25 2.50
N ASN A 164 -6.53 -6.57 3.72
CA ASN A 164 -6.26 -5.56 4.74
C ASN A 164 -4.96 -5.90 5.48
N PHE A 165 -3.90 -5.18 5.16
CA PHE A 165 -2.61 -5.27 5.85
C PHE A 165 -2.43 -4.02 6.71
N HIS A 166 -3.03 -4.06 7.88
CA HIS A 166 -3.04 -2.97 8.84
C HIS A 166 -2.17 -3.30 10.05
N GLU A 167 -1.11 -2.50 10.28
CA GLU A 167 -0.10 -2.70 11.33
C GLU A 167 0.26 -1.39 12.04
N PRO A 168 -0.44 -1.03 13.12
CA PRO A 168 -0.20 0.23 13.83
C PRO A 168 1.18 0.35 14.50
N TYR A 169 1.94 -0.73 14.54
CA TYR A 169 3.30 -0.75 15.07
C TYR A 169 4.37 -0.55 13.98
N ALA A 170 3.99 -0.57 12.72
CA ALA A 170 4.88 -0.19 11.64
C ALA A 170 5.26 1.28 11.72
N SER A 171 6.45 1.60 11.26
CA SER A 171 6.89 2.99 11.20
C SER A 171 6.17 3.77 10.09
N SER A 172 5.84 3.10 8.99
CA SER A 172 5.28 3.73 7.78
C SER A 172 4.57 2.70 6.89
N ALA A 173 3.74 3.16 5.95
CA ALA A 173 3.16 2.33 4.90
C ALA A 173 4.24 1.82 3.93
N SER A 174 5.26 2.62 3.65
CA SER A 174 6.44 2.23 2.85
C SER A 174 7.21 1.07 3.48
N GLU A 175 7.32 1.02 4.82
CA GLU A 175 7.90 -0.14 5.53
C GLU A 175 7.06 -1.39 5.29
N LEU A 176 5.72 -1.29 5.43
CA LEU A 176 4.81 -2.41 5.19
C LEU A 176 4.91 -2.95 3.76
N VAL A 177 4.95 -2.05 2.78
CA VAL A 177 5.12 -2.43 1.37
C VAL A 177 6.49 -3.07 1.16
N THR A 178 7.56 -2.53 1.75
CA THR A 178 8.91 -3.12 1.67
C THR A 178 8.93 -4.55 2.21
N GLU A 179 8.22 -4.82 3.31
CA GLU A 179 8.09 -6.19 3.84
C GLU A 179 7.35 -7.13 2.88
N LEU A 180 6.28 -6.66 2.23
CA LEU A 180 5.57 -7.46 1.22
C LEU A 180 6.46 -7.74 0.01
N LEU A 181 7.22 -6.74 -0.47
CA LEU A 181 8.09 -6.86 -1.64
C LEU A 181 9.14 -7.95 -1.50
N GLN A 182 9.64 -8.25 -0.29
CA GLN A 182 10.58 -9.36 -0.04
C GLN A 182 10.05 -10.72 -0.51
N TYR A 183 8.73 -10.89 -0.64
CA TYR A 183 8.08 -12.13 -1.06
C TYR A 183 7.39 -12.01 -2.42
N LEU A 184 7.30 -10.80 -2.96
CA LEU A 184 6.59 -10.51 -4.20
C LEU A 184 7.51 -10.38 -5.40
N VAL A 185 8.71 -9.86 -5.22
CA VAL A 185 9.63 -9.52 -6.31
C VAL A 185 11.05 -9.93 -5.95
N GLU A 186 11.93 -10.02 -6.96
CA GLU A 186 13.36 -10.12 -6.75
C GLU A 186 13.96 -8.71 -6.55
N PRO A 187 15.09 -8.56 -5.85
CA PRO A 187 15.73 -7.25 -5.66
C PRO A 187 16.02 -6.52 -6.97
N THR A 188 16.27 -7.25 -8.06
CA THR A 188 16.56 -6.72 -9.41
C THR A 188 15.31 -6.18 -10.12
N ASP A 189 14.11 -6.50 -9.66
CA ASP A 189 12.86 -6.00 -10.23
C ASP A 189 12.53 -4.57 -9.73
N LEU A 190 13.08 -4.21 -8.57
CA LEU A 190 12.85 -2.90 -7.95
C LEU A 190 13.78 -1.87 -8.58
N LEU A 191 13.21 -0.82 -9.17
CA LEU A 191 13.99 0.29 -9.72
C LEU A 191 14.66 1.08 -8.59
N ARG A 192 15.79 1.72 -8.89
CA ARG A 192 16.52 2.54 -7.94
C ARG A 192 15.66 3.66 -7.35
N GLU A 193 14.86 4.30 -8.20
CA GLU A 193 13.97 5.39 -7.83
C GLU A 193 12.81 4.91 -6.97
N GLU A 194 12.28 3.70 -7.21
CA GLU A 194 11.27 3.07 -6.36
C GLU A 194 11.82 2.74 -4.97
N ALA A 195 13.04 2.18 -4.91
CA ALA A 195 13.73 1.94 -3.65
C ALA A 195 13.99 3.25 -2.89
N GLY A 196 14.38 4.31 -3.61
CA GLY A 196 14.55 5.64 -3.06
C GLY A 196 13.25 6.24 -2.55
N ALA A 197 12.13 5.98 -3.23
CA ALA A 197 10.80 6.44 -2.82
C ALA A 197 10.34 5.76 -1.53
N LEU A 198 10.47 4.44 -1.44
CA LEU A 198 10.18 3.67 -0.22
C LEU A 198 11.02 4.16 0.96
N LEU A 199 12.32 4.37 0.74
CA LEU A 199 13.20 4.89 1.78
C LEU A 199 12.79 6.31 2.23
N ALA A 200 12.39 7.18 1.30
CA ALA A 200 11.95 8.53 1.62
C ALA A 200 10.71 8.53 2.53
N GLY A 201 9.73 7.65 2.27
CA GLY A 201 8.57 7.45 3.13
C GLY A 201 8.98 7.00 4.55
N ILE A 202 9.82 5.97 4.66
CA ILE A 202 10.30 5.48 5.95
C ILE A 202 11.05 6.58 6.72
N VAL A 203 11.90 7.35 6.04
CA VAL A 203 12.67 8.46 6.65
C VAL A 203 11.77 9.57 7.16
N LEU A 204 10.71 9.92 6.39
CA LEU A 204 9.74 10.92 6.78
C LEU A 204 9.04 10.53 8.09
N ASP A 205 8.45 9.37 8.15
CA ASP A 205 7.61 8.92 9.26
C ASP A 205 8.40 8.54 10.51
N THR A 206 9.64 8.10 10.34
CA THR A 206 10.57 7.84 11.45
C THR A 206 11.28 9.10 11.94
N LYS A 207 11.01 10.28 11.33
CA LYS A 207 11.73 11.52 11.60
C LYS A 207 13.25 11.29 11.58
N HIS A 208 13.75 10.79 10.45
CA HIS A 208 15.17 10.45 10.26
C HIS A 208 15.64 9.38 11.26
N PHE A 209 14.85 8.33 11.45
CA PHE A 209 15.13 7.20 12.34
C PHE A 209 15.24 7.57 13.82
N THR A 210 14.65 8.69 14.23
CA THR A 210 14.62 9.13 15.65
C THR A 210 13.38 8.68 16.40
N GLN A 211 12.34 8.27 15.67
CA GLN A 211 11.04 7.84 16.23
C GLN A 211 10.53 6.60 15.51
N ARG A 212 9.75 5.75 16.21
CA ARG A 212 9.08 4.57 15.66
C ARG A 212 9.99 3.61 14.86
N THR A 213 11.26 3.56 15.22
CA THR A 213 12.14 2.50 14.70
C THR A 213 11.82 1.23 15.44
N GLY A 214 11.19 0.26 14.74
CA GLY A 214 10.76 -1.02 15.28
C GLY A 214 11.88 -1.92 15.79
#